data_3db655984a29ab0ea4e381eed4444773
#
_entry.id   3db655984a29ab0ea4e381eed4444773
#
_cell.length_a   1.000
_cell.length_b   1.000
_cell.length_c   1.000
_cell.angle_alpha   90.00
_cell.angle_beta   90.00
_cell.angle_gamma   90.00
#
_symmetry.space_group_name_H-M   'P 1'
#
loop_
_entity.id
_entity.type
_entity.pdbx_description
1 polymer ?
#
loop_
_entity_poly.entity_id
_entity_poly.type
_entity_poly.pdbx_seq_one_letter_code
_entity_poly.pdbx_strand_id
1 'polypeptide(L)'
;MRKGIFVKGFLLAIFLSVGFVHAVEKVYVLENPYMSRTLAVKDGVLSTQQIVNKQAGTNLVPVSCQEFALRISEGTDKEGTDRILTAKDFVVESVDKKFSSSIKSYRFRLKNKTHKLTVDVCYELAEDNFYGHKYLEIISGKKVTLEKIDVESIAFEDAFQNYKLKLITARKSGGWKPGLGQPVYTTATATFWGMEFPGAFNTVEEGNTITCGYLRGRELLPNERYTTYRSVVGMADDKNFIDDTFFCYIDRIRRRPARLQVQYNSWFDYGGRVSKETFAKSLRKVHDELVVRRGCRPLNAYVIDDGWQDKGKSVTWADTVWKINNKFAPYFKDSRKEVLKAGSTLGIWLSPASIFGARPMVDRMRGYGFEALSYGMSMTGEKYMGKLEDRVIDLARHGVSYFKFDGLFGHLNIRDFELQGRGTPAMPQLGLDGFSTSDERLNDPKYDELKSYYLVAGTERLMKIFDGLHKVNPDIFIAITNAAYLSPWWLSYVDAIEVHLLYRIPKQGKAFSSMGYHS
;
A
#
# COMPACT_ATOMS: atom_id res chain seq x y z
N MET A 1 -37.13 -45.51 87.76
CA MET A 1 -35.66 -45.24 87.63
C MET A 1 -35.18 -45.66 86.25
N ARG A 2 -34.97 -44.74 85.35
CA ARG A 2 -34.06 -44.92 84.19
C ARG A 2 -33.71 -43.53 83.69
N LYS A 3 -32.41 -43.18 83.82
CA LYS A 3 -31.80 -41.93 83.39
C LYS A 3 -31.65 -41.92 81.84
N GLY A 4 -32.21 -40.93 81.18
CA GLY A 4 -31.95 -40.64 79.78
C GLY A 4 -30.78 -39.67 79.63
N ILE A 5 -29.78 -40.04 78.85
CA ILE A 5 -28.61 -39.23 78.51
C ILE A 5 -28.93 -38.44 77.21
N PHE A 6 -28.96 -37.09 77.28
CA PHE A 6 -29.06 -36.21 76.12
C PHE A 6 -27.64 -36.00 75.53
N VAL A 7 -27.42 -36.46 74.30
CA VAL A 7 -26.22 -36.14 73.52
C VAL A 7 -26.56 -34.93 72.66
N LYS A 8 -25.93 -33.78 72.94
CA LYS A 8 -25.99 -32.58 72.06
C LYS A 8 -25.02 -32.79 70.89
N GLY A 9 -25.61 -33.04 69.72
CA GLY A 9 -24.85 -33.00 68.44
C GLY A 9 -24.57 -31.56 68.05
N PHE A 10 -23.26 -31.21 67.93
CA PHE A 10 -22.77 -29.95 67.39
C PHE A 10 -22.68 -30.09 65.84
N LEU A 11 -23.60 -29.44 65.10
CA LEU A 11 -23.52 -29.34 63.64
C LEU A 11 -22.50 -28.21 63.28
N LEU A 12 -21.35 -28.61 62.81
CA LEU A 12 -20.32 -27.68 62.29
C LEU A 12 -20.71 -27.33 60.83
N ALA A 13 -21.33 -26.16 60.61
CA ALA A 13 -21.60 -25.64 59.27
C ALA A 13 -20.33 -25.08 58.68
N ILE A 14 -19.71 -25.81 57.73
CA ILE A 14 -18.60 -25.31 56.93
C ILE A 14 -19.16 -24.38 55.85
N PHE A 15 -19.05 -23.08 56.03
CA PHE A 15 -19.29 -22.08 54.97
C PHE A 15 -18.11 -22.13 53.99
N LEU A 16 -18.28 -22.81 52.89
CA LEU A 16 -17.44 -22.63 51.71
C LEU A 16 -17.74 -21.26 51.09
N SER A 17 -16.94 -20.25 51.43
CA SER A 17 -16.95 -18.97 50.73
C SER A 17 -16.34 -19.22 49.33
N VAL A 18 -17.21 -19.39 48.35
CA VAL A 18 -16.82 -19.29 46.92
C VAL A 18 -16.47 -17.82 46.69
N GLY A 19 -15.17 -17.53 46.78
CA GLY A 19 -14.66 -16.23 46.42
C GLY A 19 -14.89 -16.05 44.91
N PHE A 20 -15.82 -15.23 44.52
CA PHE A 20 -15.91 -14.71 43.17
C PHE A 20 -14.63 -13.88 42.94
N VAL A 21 -13.67 -14.45 42.24
CA VAL A 21 -12.55 -13.69 41.70
C VAL A 21 -13.16 -12.75 40.66
N HIS A 22 -13.43 -11.52 41.08
CA HIS A 22 -13.81 -10.48 40.13
C HIS A 22 -12.64 -10.31 39.16
N ALA A 23 -12.89 -10.59 37.88
CA ALA A 23 -11.94 -10.31 36.81
C ALA A 23 -11.53 -8.84 36.90
N VAL A 24 -10.24 -8.60 37.09
CA VAL A 24 -9.71 -7.22 37.19
C VAL A 24 -9.63 -6.65 35.77
N GLU A 25 -10.60 -5.81 35.45
CA GLU A 25 -10.58 -5.05 34.20
C GLU A 25 -9.79 -3.76 34.40
N LYS A 26 -8.78 -3.54 33.52
CA LYS A 26 -8.03 -2.28 33.46
C LYS A 26 -8.39 -1.54 32.20
N VAL A 27 -8.81 -0.28 32.34
CA VAL A 27 -9.24 0.58 31.24
C VAL A 27 -8.15 1.62 30.93
N TYR A 28 -7.92 1.86 29.65
CA TYR A 28 -6.96 2.80 29.12
C TYR A 28 -7.64 3.69 28.09
N VAL A 29 -7.51 5.01 28.23
CA VAL A 29 -8.13 5.97 27.32
C VAL A 29 -7.04 6.74 26.58
N LEU A 30 -7.10 6.70 25.27
CA LEU A 30 -6.28 7.51 24.36
C LEU A 30 -7.20 8.56 23.74
N GLU A 31 -6.98 9.84 24.07
CA GLU A 31 -7.89 10.91 23.65
C GLU A 31 -7.19 12.23 23.35
N ASN A 32 -7.80 12.99 22.47
CA ASN A 32 -7.47 14.38 22.15
C ASN A 32 -8.78 15.19 21.93
N PRO A 33 -8.75 16.45 21.44
CA PRO A 33 -9.97 17.22 21.16
C PRO A 33 -10.91 16.61 20.12
N TYR A 34 -10.44 15.75 19.23
CA TYR A 34 -11.20 15.24 18.08
C TYR A 34 -11.79 13.85 18.31
N MET A 35 -11.07 13.01 19.01
CA MET A 35 -11.48 11.62 19.20
C MET A 35 -11.01 11.03 20.54
N SER A 36 -11.61 9.90 20.91
CA SER A 36 -11.07 9.01 21.93
C SER A 36 -11.20 7.56 21.52
N ARG A 37 -10.23 6.72 21.93
CA ARG A 37 -10.31 5.26 21.85
C ARG A 37 -10.11 4.69 23.25
N THR A 38 -11.12 3.97 23.73
CA THR A 38 -11.09 3.28 25.02
C THR A 38 -10.68 1.83 24.80
N LEU A 39 -9.64 1.42 25.49
CA LEU A 39 -9.06 0.08 25.46
C LEU A 39 -9.25 -0.56 26.83
N ALA A 40 -9.49 -1.86 26.87
CA ALA A 40 -9.54 -2.61 28.11
C ALA A 40 -8.62 -3.84 28.05
N VAL A 41 -8.08 -4.18 29.21
CA VAL A 41 -7.42 -5.47 29.46
C VAL A 41 -8.25 -6.18 30.49
N LYS A 42 -8.97 -7.22 30.05
CA LYS A 42 -9.80 -8.07 30.90
C LYS A 42 -9.30 -9.50 30.82
N ASP A 43 -9.02 -10.10 31.97
CA ASP A 43 -8.44 -11.45 32.06
C ASP A 43 -7.15 -11.63 31.22
N GLY A 44 -6.37 -10.55 31.10
CA GLY A 44 -5.15 -10.53 30.30
C GLY A 44 -5.35 -10.34 28.79
N VAL A 45 -6.59 -10.21 28.31
CA VAL A 45 -6.92 -10.00 26.89
C VAL A 45 -7.14 -8.52 26.60
N LEU A 46 -6.46 -8.01 25.59
CA LEU A 46 -6.63 -6.63 25.09
C LEU A 46 -7.82 -6.55 24.15
N SER A 47 -8.65 -5.52 24.30
CA SER A 47 -9.73 -5.21 23.36
C SER A 47 -10.06 -3.73 23.33
N THR A 48 -10.49 -3.21 22.17
CA THR A 48 -11.13 -1.91 22.03
C THR A 48 -12.58 -2.02 22.52
N GLN A 49 -12.97 -1.10 23.40
CA GLN A 49 -14.33 -1.04 23.97
C GLN A 49 -15.19 0.01 23.30
N GLN A 50 -14.59 1.13 22.90
CA GLN A 50 -15.31 2.25 22.31
C GLN A 50 -14.36 3.14 21.52
N ILE A 51 -14.89 3.73 20.46
CA ILE A 51 -14.24 4.83 19.75
C ILE A 51 -15.26 5.96 19.63
N VAL A 52 -14.88 7.15 20.05
CA VAL A 52 -15.75 8.33 20.03
C VAL A 52 -15.23 9.32 18.99
N ASN A 53 -16.11 9.72 18.09
CA ASN A 53 -15.92 10.89 17.24
C ASN A 53 -16.49 12.11 17.99
N LYS A 54 -15.61 12.90 18.60
CA LYS A 54 -16.01 14.08 19.39
C LYS A 54 -16.50 15.22 18.51
N GLN A 55 -16.11 15.26 17.25
CA GLN A 55 -16.51 16.31 16.32
C GLN A 55 -17.98 16.14 15.91
N ALA A 56 -18.37 14.93 15.53
CA ALA A 56 -19.75 14.62 15.16
C ALA A 56 -20.64 14.24 16.37
N GLY A 57 -20.07 14.08 17.55
CA GLY A 57 -20.79 13.65 18.75
C GLY A 57 -21.31 12.20 18.67
N THR A 58 -20.61 11.35 17.93
CA THR A 58 -21.00 9.95 17.68
C THR A 58 -19.99 8.97 18.28
N ASN A 59 -20.39 7.71 18.42
CA ASN A 59 -19.53 6.67 18.98
C ASN A 59 -19.73 5.32 18.28
N LEU A 60 -18.65 4.55 18.21
CA LEU A 60 -18.59 3.17 17.75
C LEU A 60 -18.34 2.27 18.94
N VAL A 61 -19.27 1.33 19.19
CA VAL A 61 -19.12 0.28 20.22
C VAL A 61 -18.98 -1.06 19.50
N PRO A 62 -17.85 -1.78 19.66
CA PRO A 62 -17.68 -3.08 19.03
C PRO A 62 -18.67 -4.12 19.56
N VAL A 63 -19.31 -4.87 18.66
CA VAL A 63 -20.06 -6.10 19.02
C VAL A 63 -19.15 -7.27 19.22
N SER A 64 -18.03 -7.29 18.47
CA SER A 64 -16.92 -8.20 18.73
C SER A 64 -15.59 -7.55 18.35
N CYS A 65 -14.54 -7.88 19.09
CA CYS A 65 -13.21 -7.34 18.88
C CYS A 65 -12.17 -8.46 18.92
N GLN A 66 -11.47 -8.65 17.79
CA GLN A 66 -10.30 -9.49 17.72
C GLN A 66 -9.02 -8.67 17.94
N GLU A 67 -9.15 -7.35 17.95
CA GLU A 67 -8.12 -6.33 17.99
C GLU A 67 -7.22 -6.37 16.75
N PHE A 68 -6.57 -7.47 16.48
CA PHE A 68 -5.80 -7.80 15.28
C PHE A 68 -5.98 -9.27 14.93
N ALA A 69 -5.55 -9.66 13.71
CA ALA A 69 -5.42 -11.07 13.34
C ALA A 69 -4.10 -11.31 12.61
N LEU A 70 -3.40 -12.39 12.98
CA LEU A 70 -2.18 -12.85 12.34
C LEU A 70 -2.42 -14.24 11.78
N ARG A 71 -2.35 -14.41 10.47
CA ARG A 71 -2.28 -15.73 9.87
C ARG A 71 -0.81 -16.11 9.75
N ILE A 72 -0.45 -17.21 10.40
CA ILE A 72 0.92 -17.72 10.45
C ILE A 72 1.00 -19.15 9.97
N SER A 73 2.16 -19.53 9.41
CA SER A 73 2.53 -20.92 9.16
C SER A 73 3.86 -21.24 9.84
N GLU A 74 3.99 -22.48 10.34
CA GLU A 74 5.15 -22.96 11.06
C GLU A 74 5.73 -24.21 10.38
N GLY A 75 7.01 -24.14 9.98
CA GLY A 75 7.72 -25.27 9.36
C GLY A 75 7.56 -25.37 7.85
N THR A 76 7.93 -26.53 7.30
CA THR A 76 7.80 -26.86 5.87
C THR A 76 6.44 -27.44 5.54
N ASP A 77 5.43 -27.17 6.34
CA ASP A 77 4.15 -27.82 6.26
C ASP A 77 3.46 -27.53 4.93
N LYS A 78 3.05 -28.63 4.30
CA LYS A 78 2.21 -28.66 3.12
C LYS A 78 0.87 -28.00 3.42
N GLU A 79 0.26 -27.41 2.40
CA GLU A 79 -1.07 -26.79 2.38
C GLU A 79 -1.98 -27.15 3.57
N GLY A 80 -2.40 -26.13 4.33
CA GLY A 80 -3.55 -26.23 5.24
C GLY A 80 -3.25 -26.17 6.74
N THR A 81 -2.05 -25.82 7.18
CA THR A 81 -1.72 -25.65 8.60
C THR A 81 -1.65 -24.20 9.07
N ASP A 82 -2.14 -23.28 8.24
CA ASP A 82 -2.22 -21.86 8.63
C ASP A 82 -3.07 -21.69 9.88
N ARG A 83 -2.52 -20.96 10.84
CA ARG A 83 -3.22 -20.62 12.09
C ARG A 83 -3.52 -19.15 12.13
N ILE A 84 -4.73 -18.81 12.53
CA ILE A 84 -5.13 -17.42 12.78
C ILE A 84 -5.04 -17.18 14.28
N LEU A 85 -4.21 -16.22 14.68
CA LEU A 85 -4.03 -15.78 16.05
C LEU A 85 -4.55 -14.36 16.19
N THR A 86 -5.36 -14.13 17.22
CA THR A 86 -5.96 -12.82 17.56
C THR A 86 -5.50 -12.40 18.95
N ALA A 87 -5.87 -11.22 19.41
CA ALA A 87 -5.52 -10.78 20.76
C ALA A 87 -5.97 -11.77 21.86
N LYS A 88 -7.00 -12.57 21.59
CA LYS A 88 -7.53 -13.60 22.53
C LYS A 88 -6.56 -14.76 22.75
N ASP A 89 -5.63 -14.97 21.82
CA ASP A 89 -4.62 -16.05 21.90
C ASP A 89 -3.36 -15.60 22.64
N PHE A 90 -3.34 -14.38 23.14
CA PHE A 90 -2.22 -13.78 23.84
C PHE A 90 -2.63 -13.30 25.23
N VAL A 91 -1.62 -13.13 26.08
CA VAL A 91 -1.78 -12.51 27.40
C VAL A 91 -0.96 -11.22 27.45
N VAL A 92 -1.57 -10.13 27.90
CA VAL A 92 -0.89 -8.84 28.11
C VAL A 92 0.09 -8.98 29.26
N GLU A 93 1.39 -8.80 28.98
CA GLU A 93 2.47 -8.83 30.00
C GLU A 93 2.74 -7.45 30.61
N SER A 94 2.75 -6.40 29.76
CA SER A 94 3.02 -5.04 30.22
C SER A 94 2.30 -4.01 29.37
N VAL A 95 2.14 -2.83 29.92
CA VAL A 95 1.57 -1.66 29.23
C VAL A 95 2.48 -0.48 29.48
N ASP A 96 3.06 0.07 28.41
CA ASP A 96 3.84 1.29 28.45
C ASP A 96 2.98 2.47 27.97
N LYS A 97 3.06 3.56 28.71
CA LYS A 97 2.35 4.81 28.42
C LYS A 97 3.36 5.92 28.19
N LYS A 98 3.24 6.63 27.06
CA LYS A 98 4.02 7.83 26.79
C LYS A 98 3.06 8.95 26.40
N PHE A 99 2.94 9.95 27.24
CA PHE A 99 2.11 11.13 27.00
C PHE A 99 2.99 12.36 27.03
N SER A 100 3.01 13.09 25.91
CA SER A 100 3.62 14.40 25.77
C SER A 100 2.56 15.43 25.35
N SER A 101 2.96 16.69 25.27
CA SER A 101 2.06 17.76 24.77
C SER A 101 1.67 17.60 23.31
N SER A 102 2.46 16.87 22.52
CA SER A 102 2.24 16.72 21.07
C SER A 102 1.68 15.36 20.67
N ILE A 103 2.00 14.29 21.42
CA ILE A 103 1.59 12.93 21.09
C ILE A 103 1.35 12.10 22.35
N LYS A 104 0.31 11.31 22.31
CA LYS A 104 -0.03 10.31 23.33
C LYS A 104 0.07 8.93 22.71
N SER A 105 0.65 7.98 23.42
CA SER A 105 0.74 6.60 22.96
C SER A 105 0.60 5.59 24.08
N TYR A 106 0.04 4.44 23.73
CA TYR A 106 0.09 3.21 24.50
C TYR A 106 0.78 2.12 23.71
N ARG A 107 1.59 1.31 24.40
CA ARG A 107 2.15 0.08 23.87
C ARG A 107 1.76 -1.06 24.81
N PHE A 108 0.98 -1.99 24.31
CA PHE A 108 0.60 -3.22 25.01
C PHE A 108 1.48 -4.35 24.51
N ARG A 109 2.27 -4.93 25.40
CA ARG A 109 3.07 -6.11 25.10
C ARG A 109 2.28 -7.37 25.39
N LEU A 110 1.98 -8.13 24.34
CA LEU A 110 1.22 -9.36 24.36
C LEU A 110 2.12 -10.55 24.07
N LYS A 111 1.93 -11.67 24.79
CA LYS A 111 2.72 -12.88 24.59
C LYS A 111 1.87 -14.11 24.39
N ASN A 112 2.20 -14.85 23.35
CA ASN A 112 1.71 -16.21 23.12
C ASN A 112 2.84 -17.20 23.39
N LYS A 113 2.72 -18.01 24.47
CA LYS A 113 3.76 -18.97 24.87
C LYS A 113 3.82 -20.17 23.93
N THR A 114 2.69 -20.62 23.41
CA THR A 114 2.59 -21.80 22.54
C THR A 114 3.33 -21.59 21.22
N HIS A 115 3.10 -20.44 20.60
CA HIS A 115 3.73 -20.09 19.32
C HIS A 115 5.05 -19.29 19.50
N LYS A 116 5.46 -19.01 20.74
CA LYS A 116 6.64 -18.20 21.08
C LYS A 116 6.63 -16.84 20.38
N LEU A 117 5.43 -16.24 20.25
CA LEU A 117 5.25 -14.93 19.66
C LEU A 117 5.07 -13.85 20.72
N THR A 118 5.69 -12.70 20.48
CA THR A 118 5.44 -11.45 21.21
C THR A 118 4.91 -10.43 20.22
N VAL A 119 3.80 -9.77 20.55
CA VAL A 119 3.21 -8.71 19.75
C VAL A 119 3.07 -7.47 20.62
N ASP A 120 3.78 -6.42 20.27
CA ASP A 120 3.54 -5.10 20.84
C ASP A 120 2.47 -4.41 20.00
N VAL A 121 1.28 -4.19 20.57
CA VAL A 121 0.19 -3.43 19.95
C VAL A 121 0.36 -1.98 20.34
N CYS A 122 0.66 -1.14 19.36
CA CYS A 122 0.98 0.27 19.55
C CYS A 122 -0.16 1.15 19.04
N TYR A 123 -0.60 2.09 19.87
CA TYR A 123 -1.58 3.12 19.53
C TYR A 123 -0.94 4.49 19.68
N GLU A 124 -1.17 5.36 18.72
CA GLU A 124 -0.62 6.72 18.71
C GLU A 124 -1.70 7.73 18.32
N LEU A 125 -1.77 8.85 19.04
CA LEU A 125 -2.68 9.95 18.78
C LEU A 125 -1.98 11.27 19.04
N ALA A 126 -1.81 12.07 18.00
CA ALA A 126 -1.29 13.43 18.14
C ALA A 126 -2.40 14.38 18.60
N GLU A 127 -2.03 15.43 19.34
CA GLU A 127 -3.00 16.34 19.97
C GLU A 127 -3.83 17.13 18.95
N ASP A 128 -3.26 17.45 17.80
CA ASP A 128 -3.85 18.24 16.73
C ASP A 128 -4.42 17.40 15.57
N ASN A 129 -4.42 16.06 15.70
CA ASN A 129 -4.90 15.19 14.64
C ASN A 129 -6.34 14.71 14.88
N PHE A 130 -7.16 14.82 13.83
CA PHE A 130 -8.50 14.23 13.80
C PHE A 130 -8.48 12.72 13.45
N TYR A 131 -7.32 12.09 13.52
CA TYR A 131 -7.11 10.66 13.27
C TYR A 131 -6.07 10.07 14.21
N GLY A 132 -6.24 8.80 14.52
CA GLY A 132 -5.32 8.01 15.33
C GLY A 132 -4.73 6.85 14.54
N HIS A 133 -3.55 6.38 14.97
CA HIS A 133 -2.86 5.27 14.36
C HIS A 133 -2.78 4.06 15.28
N LYS A 134 -2.70 2.88 14.66
CA LYS A 134 -2.34 1.63 15.29
C LYS A 134 -1.35 0.85 14.42
N TYR A 135 -0.40 0.17 15.04
CA TYR A 135 0.51 -0.74 14.35
C TYR A 135 0.97 -1.84 15.29
N LEU A 136 1.56 -2.88 14.73
CA LEU A 136 2.08 -4.02 15.48
C LEU A 136 3.60 -4.11 15.31
N GLU A 137 4.30 -4.47 16.39
CA GLU A 137 5.67 -4.95 16.34
C GLU A 137 5.66 -6.43 16.74
N ILE A 138 6.05 -7.30 15.83
CA ILE A 138 5.95 -8.75 15.98
C ILE A 138 7.36 -9.32 16.12
N ILE A 139 7.58 -10.12 17.17
CA ILE A 139 8.84 -10.81 17.41
C ILE A 139 8.53 -12.29 17.62
N SER A 140 9.25 -13.15 16.93
CA SER A 140 9.11 -14.60 17.12
C SER A 140 10.33 -15.20 17.80
N GLY A 141 10.12 -16.08 18.78
CA GLY A 141 11.17 -16.87 19.40
C GLY A 141 11.56 -18.12 18.59
N LYS A 142 10.91 -18.37 17.47
CA LYS A 142 11.20 -19.45 16.53
C LYS A 142 10.98 -18.98 15.10
N LYS A 143 11.40 -19.77 14.11
CA LYS A 143 11.11 -19.50 12.71
C LYS A 143 9.61 -19.63 12.46
N VAL A 144 8.99 -18.61 11.84
CA VAL A 144 7.57 -18.56 11.49
C VAL A 144 7.37 -17.75 10.22
N THR A 145 6.40 -18.11 9.38
CA THR A 145 6.00 -17.26 8.25
C THR A 145 4.76 -16.45 8.62
N LEU A 146 4.85 -15.13 8.47
CA LEU A 146 3.69 -14.24 8.56
C LEU A 146 2.99 -14.24 7.21
N GLU A 147 1.85 -14.93 7.09
CA GLU A 147 1.11 -15.07 5.83
C GLU A 147 0.21 -13.87 5.57
N LYS A 148 -0.59 -13.48 6.56
CA LYS A 148 -1.49 -12.32 6.51
C LYS A 148 -1.44 -11.57 7.83
N ILE A 149 -1.54 -10.27 7.77
CA ILE A 149 -1.58 -9.39 8.94
C ILE A 149 -2.78 -8.47 8.79
N ASP A 150 -3.75 -8.58 9.69
CA ASP A 150 -4.82 -7.61 9.87
C ASP A 150 -4.50 -6.80 11.13
N VAL A 151 -4.15 -5.54 10.95
CA VAL A 151 -3.80 -4.63 12.06
C VAL A 151 -5.06 -4.21 12.80
N GLU A 152 -6.18 -4.05 12.10
CA GLU A 152 -7.51 -3.89 12.67
C GLU A 152 -8.39 -5.08 12.28
N SER A 153 -9.12 -5.61 13.27
CA SER A 153 -10.13 -6.66 13.08
C SER A 153 -11.21 -6.49 14.13
N ILE A 154 -12.25 -5.71 13.80
CA ILE A 154 -13.28 -5.27 14.73
C ILE A 154 -14.65 -5.27 14.04
N ALA A 155 -15.66 -5.87 14.66
CA ALA A 155 -17.04 -5.84 14.19
C ALA A 155 -17.87 -4.80 14.94
N PHE A 156 -18.73 -4.11 14.20
CA PHE A 156 -19.67 -3.11 14.73
C PHE A 156 -21.09 -3.42 14.25
N GLU A 157 -22.10 -2.84 14.92
CA GLU A 157 -23.49 -2.88 14.43
C GLU A 157 -23.69 -1.96 13.22
N ASP A 158 -22.95 -0.86 13.18
CA ASP A 158 -23.06 0.13 12.12
C ASP A 158 -22.63 -0.42 10.77
N ALA A 159 -23.36 -0.01 9.72
CA ALA A 159 -23.03 -0.38 8.36
C ALA A 159 -21.81 0.40 7.85
N PHE A 160 -20.76 -0.31 7.52
CA PHE A 160 -19.58 0.22 6.86
C PHE A 160 -19.63 -0.03 5.36
N GLN A 161 -18.98 0.83 4.61
CA GLN A 161 -18.92 0.76 3.16
C GLN A 161 -17.48 0.82 2.67
N ASN A 162 -17.17 0.03 1.66
CA ASN A 162 -15.94 0.20 0.91
C ASN A 162 -16.05 1.47 0.08
N TYR A 163 -15.04 2.33 0.16
CA TYR A 163 -14.94 3.47 -0.72
C TYR A 163 -14.79 2.97 -2.16
N LYS A 164 -15.68 3.40 -3.01
CA LYS A 164 -15.64 3.08 -4.44
C LYS A 164 -15.15 4.32 -5.17
N LEU A 165 -13.86 4.52 -5.27
CA LEU A 165 -13.37 5.34 -6.35
C LEU A 165 -13.95 4.75 -7.64
N LYS A 166 -14.78 5.53 -8.32
CA LYS A 166 -15.28 5.16 -9.65
C LYS A 166 -14.09 5.14 -10.62
N LEU A 167 -13.29 4.09 -10.52
CA LEU A 167 -12.29 3.79 -11.51
C LEU A 167 -13.01 3.41 -12.79
N ILE A 168 -12.99 4.32 -13.72
CA ILE A 168 -13.48 4.14 -15.09
C ILE A 168 -12.49 3.27 -15.90
N THR A 169 -11.64 2.52 -15.27
CA THR A 169 -10.93 1.44 -15.92
C THR A 169 -11.81 0.21 -15.94
N ALA A 170 -13.02 0.38 -16.38
CA ALA A 170 -13.90 -0.71 -16.73
C ALA A 170 -13.45 -1.40 -18.03
N ARG A 171 -12.23 -1.83 -18.11
CA ARG A 171 -11.97 -3.05 -18.85
C ARG A 171 -12.44 -4.19 -17.94
N LYS A 172 -13.19 -5.15 -18.50
CA LYS A 172 -13.86 -6.30 -17.87
C LYS A 172 -13.00 -7.12 -16.87
N SER A 173 -11.83 -6.72 -16.68
CA SER A 173 -10.76 -7.41 -16.08
C SER A 173 -10.32 -6.83 -14.75
N GLY A 174 -10.91 -5.79 -14.24
CA GLY A 174 -10.26 -5.10 -13.17
C GLY A 174 -11.07 -4.83 -11.96
N GLY A 175 -12.15 -5.49 -11.80
CA GLY A 175 -12.87 -5.50 -10.54
C GLY A 175 -12.09 -6.22 -9.45
N TRP A 176 -10.81 -5.85 -9.29
CA TRP A 176 -10.03 -6.41 -8.22
C TRP A 176 -10.63 -5.97 -6.91
N LYS A 177 -10.68 -6.89 -6.00
CA LYS A 177 -11.39 -6.86 -4.73
C LYS A 177 -11.71 -5.46 -4.20
N PRO A 178 -12.95 -5.18 -3.83
CA PRO A 178 -13.29 -3.99 -3.05
C PRO A 178 -12.31 -3.84 -1.90
N GLY A 179 -11.87 -2.62 -1.60
CA GLY A 179 -11.00 -2.33 -0.47
C GLY A 179 -9.49 -2.36 -0.77
N LEU A 180 -9.06 -2.80 -1.97
CA LEU A 180 -7.64 -2.73 -2.31
C LEU A 180 -7.17 -1.28 -2.42
N GLY A 181 -6.30 -0.87 -1.49
CA GLY A 181 -5.76 0.47 -1.41
C GLY A 181 -6.78 1.59 -1.18
N GLN A 182 -8.01 1.26 -0.79
CA GLN A 182 -9.10 2.22 -0.58
C GLN A 182 -9.53 2.23 0.88
N PRO A 183 -10.02 3.35 1.44
CA PRO A 183 -10.55 3.37 2.78
C PRO A 183 -11.90 2.64 2.88
N VAL A 184 -12.23 2.25 4.11
CA VAL A 184 -13.58 1.87 4.53
C VAL A 184 -14.14 3.04 5.31
N TYR A 185 -15.44 3.31 5.19
CA TYR A 185 -16.08 4.41 5.91
C TYR A 185 -17.51 4.07 6.35
N THR A 186 -18.00 4.82 7.32
CA THR A 186 -19.40 4.80 7.70
C THR A 186 -19.94 6.21 7.90
N THR A 187 -21.11 6.47 7.32
CA THR A 187 -21.82 7.73 7.52
C THR A 187 -22.54 7.79 8.87
N ALA A 188 -22.80 6.65 9.50
CA ALA A 188 -23.46 6.60 10.81
C ALA A 188 -22.67 7.34 11.89
N THR A 189 -21.35 7.20 11.88
CA THR A 189 -20.47 7.83 12.86
C THR A 189 -19.47 8.81 12.26
N ALA A 190 -19.59 9.10 10.96
CA ALA A 190 -18.70 9.98 10.22
C ALA A 190 -17.20 9.60 10.39
N THR A 191 -16.86 8.33 10.16
CA THR A 191 -15.50 7.82 10.33
C THR A 191 -15.00 7.12 9.09
N PHE A 192 -13.66 7.16 8.87
CA PHE A 192 -12.96 6.37 7.86
C PHE A 192 -11.83 5.55 8.47
N TRP A 193 -11.52 4.41 7.83
CA TRP A 193 -10.50 3.47 8.27
C TRP A 193 -9.63 3.01 7.10
N GLY A 194 -8.37 2.72 7.35
CA GLY A 194 -7.50 2.15 6.34
C GLY A 194 -6.10 1.87 6.84
N MET A 195 -5.23 1.49 5.89
CA MET A 195 -3.81 1.24 6.12
C MET A 195 -2.97 2.24 5.33
N GLU A 196 -1.95 2.82 5.94
CA GLU A 196 -0.96 3.67 5.29
C GLU A 196 -0.01 2.84 4.40
N PHE A 197 -0.61 2.02 3.55
CA PHE A 197 0.09 1.16 2.62
C PHE A 197 -0.75 0.98 1.35
N PRO A 198 -0.23 1.37 0.16
CA PRO A 198 -1.02 1.31 -1.07
C PRO A 198 -1.50 -0.10 -1.43
N GLY A 199 -0.74 -1.14 -1.07
CA GLY A 199 -1.07 -2.55 -1.35
C GLY A 199 -1.92 -3.24 -0.29
N ALA A 200 -2.51 -2.49 0.65
CA ALA A 200 -3.35 -3.04 1.70
C ALA A 200 -4.78 -3.33 1.22
N PHE A 201 -5.45 -4.23 1.92
CA PHE A 201 -6.88 -4.46 1.81
C PHE A 201 -7.57 -3.90 3.05
N ASN A 202 -8.51 -2.98 2.84
CA ASN A 202 -9.37 -2.46 3.88
C ASN A 202 -10.78 -2.86 3.50
N THR A 203 -11.34 -3.85 4.19
CA THR A 203 -12.60 -4.50 3.78
C THR A 203 -13.61 -4.53 4.92
N VAL A 204 -14.86 -4.62 4.53
CA VAL A 204 -15.95 -5.01 5.43
C VAL A 204 -16.28 -6.46 5.11
N GLU A 205 -16.01 -7.32 6.07
CA GLU A 205 -16.28 -8.76 5.95
C GLU A 205 -17.68 -9.09 6.52
N GLU A 206 -18.05 -10.35 6.44
CA GLU A 206 -19.32 -10.86 7.00
C GLU A 206 -19.47 -10.45 8.49
N GLY A 207 -20.69 -10.07 8.89
CA GLY A 207 -20.96 -9.57 10.23
C GLY A 207 -20.46 -8.15 10.51
N ASN A 208 -20.32 -7.30 9.47
CA ASN A 208 -19.81 -5.93 9.58
C ASN A 208 -18.43 -5.83 10.25
N THR A 209 -17.60 -6.84 10.07
CA THR A 209 -16.21 -6.84 10.56
C THR A 209 -15.34 -6.00 9.64
N ILE A 210 -14.78 -4.90 10.17
CA ILE A 210 -13.74 -4.14 9.48
C ILE A 210 -12.43 -4.88 9.64
N THR A 211 -11.77 -5.16 8.52
CA THR A 211 -10.40 -5.63 8.49
C THR A 211 -9.53 -4.64 7.72
N CYS A 212 -8.43 -4.19 8.33
CA CYS A 212 -7.41 -3.38 7.69
C CYS A 212 -6.09 -4.12 7.77
N GLY A 213 -5.60 -4.63 6.62
CA GLY A 213 -4.44 -5.51 6.61
C GLY A 213 -3.88 -5.77 5.22
N TYR A 214 -2.97 -6.73 5.14
CA TYR A 214 -2.32 -7.12 3.88
C TYR A 214 -1.76 -8.54 3.98
N LEU A 215 -1.63 -9.20 2.83
CA LEU A 215 -0.89 -10.44 2.73
C LEU A 215 0.59 -10.16 2.78
N ARG A 216 1.32 -10.89 3.63
CA ARG A 216 2.74 -10.59 3.88
C ARG A 216 3.66 -11.64 3.28
N GLY A 217 3.40 -12.90 3.59
CA GLY A 217 4.20 -14.04 3.12
C GLY A 217 5.69 -13.90 3.43
N ARG A 218 6.04 -13.41 4.61
CA ARG A 218 7.42 -13.20 5.01
C ARG A 218 7.82 -14.16 6.12
N GLU A 219 8.92 -14.86 5.92
CA GLU A 219 9.59 -15.60 6.96
C GLU A 219 10.22 -14.65 7.98
N LEU A 220 9.93 -14.88 9.25
CA LEU A 220 10.50 -14.20 10.40
C LEU A 220 11.45 -15.16 11.13
N LEU A 221 12.71 -14.78 11.22
CA LEU A 221 13.72 -15.56 11.93
C LEU A 221 13.59 -15.40 13.46
N PRO A 222 14.15 -16.32 14.26
CA PRO A 222 14.14 -16.19 15.71
C PRO A 222 14.73 -14.86 16.17
N ASN A 223 13.96 -14.14 17.02
CA ASN A 223 14.28 -12.81 17.56
C ASN A 223 14.31 -11.66 16.53
N GLU A 224 13.97 -11.93 15.28
CA GLU A 224 13.74 -10.87 14.31
C GLU A 224 12.47 -10.10 14.66
N ARG A 225 12.54 -8.76 14.52
CA ARG A 225 11.41 -7.86 14.73
C ARG A 225 10.83 -7.46 13.38
N TYR A 226 9.53 -7.58 13.24
CA TYR A 226 8.76 -7.05 12.12
C TYR A 226 7.81 -5.97 12.59
N THR A 227 7.90 -4.78 12.03
CA THR A 227 6.96 -3.67 12.27
C THR A 227 6.00 -3.58 11.10
N THR A 228 4.70 -3.57 11.38
CA THR A 228 3.66 -3.45 10.36
C THR A 228 3.55 -2.02 9.83
N TYR A 229 2.89 -1.86 8.69
CA TYR A 229 2.35 -0.56 8.31
C TYR A 229 1.32 -0.12 9.35
N ARG A 230 1.06 1.20 9.39
CA ARG A 230 0.09 1.79 10.32
C ARG A 230 -1.32 1.65 9.77
N SER A 231 -2.27 1.30 10.61
CA SER A 231 -3.68 1.59 10.34
C SER A 231 -4.02 2.99 10.80
N VAL A 232 -5.02 3.57 10.19
CA VAL A 232 -5.57 4.87 10.53
C VAL A 232 -7.07 4.76 10.77
N VAL A 233 -7.54 5.47 11.80
CA VAL A 233 -8.95 5.72 12.07
C VAL A 233 -9.13 7.22 12.13
N GLY A 234 -9.93 7.78 11.23
CA GLY A 234 -10.14 9.23 11.12
C GLY A 234 -11.59 9.63 11.38
N MET A 235 -11.76 10.86 11.88
CA MET A 235 -13.01 11.45 12.33
C MET A 235 -13.37 12.64 11.45
N ALA A 236 -14.51 12.57 10.77
CA ALA A 236 -15.10 13.73 10.12
C ALA A 236 -16.07 14.46 11.08
N ASP A 237 -16.22 15.74 10.89
CA ASP A 237 -17.18 16.55 11.65
C ASP A 237 -18.61 16.37 11.15
N ASP A 238 -18.78 16.04 9.86
CA ASP A 238 -20.07 15.78 9.22
C ASP A 238 -19.99 14.54 8.33
N LYS A 239 -21.03 13.72 8.37
CA LYS A 239 -21.18 12.50 7.58
C LYS A 239 -21.18 12.73 6.06
N ASN A 240 -21.50 13.93 5.61
CA ASN A 240 -21.54 14.29 4.19
C ASN A 240 -20.15 14.69 3.65
N PHE A 241 -19.18 14.97 4.53
CA PHE A 241 -17.84 15.45 4.19
C PHE A 241 -16.73 14.46 4.60
N ILE A 242 -17.05 13.17 4.73
CA ILE A 242 -16.06 12.13 5.05
C ILE A 242 -14.96 12.07 3.98
N ASP A 243 -15.34 12.20 2.72
CA ASP A 243 -14.40 12.18 1.59
C ASP A 243 -13.42 13.36 1.68
N ASP A 244 -13.94 14.57 1.92
CA ASP A 244 -13.11 15.78 2.07
C ASP A 244 -12.17 15.64 3.28
N THR A 245 -12.69 15.13 4.40
CA THR A 245 -11.88 14.88 5.60
C THR A 245 -10.80 13.82 5.33
N PHE A 246 -11.14 12.75 4.60
CA PHE A 246 -10.17 11.75 4.20
C PHE A 246 -9.06 12.36 3.31
N PHE A 247 -9.42 13.21 2.33
CA PHE A 247 -8.41 13.87 1.51
C PHE A 247 -7.60 14.93 2.28
N CYS A 248 -8.18 15.59 3.28
CA CYS A 248 -7.43 16.42 4.23
C CYS A 248 -6.39 15.60 5.03
N TYR A 249 -6.76 14.37 5.42
CA TYR A 249 -5.80 13.44 6.03
C TYR A 249 -4.70 13.04 5.03
N ILE A 250 -5.05 12.69 3.79
CA ILE A 250 -4.06 12.36 2.74
C ILE A 250 -3.09 13.52 2.52
N ASP A 251 -3.58 14.77 2.51
CA ASP A 251 -2.73 15.95 2.37
C ASP A 251 -1.76 16.15 3.56
N ARG A 252 -2.09 15.66 4.76
CA ARG A 252 -1.17 15.68 5.90
C ARG A 252 -0.06 14.63 5.81
N ILE A 253 -0.35 13.47 5.22
CA ILE A 253 0.61 12.35 5.15
C ILE A 253 1.36 12.27 3.82
N ARG A 254 0.93 13.01 2.81
CA ARG A 254 1.60 12.98 1.51
C ARG A 254 3.04 13.46 1.59
N ARG A 255 3.87 12.95 0.69
CA ARG A 255 5.32 13.24 0.67
C ARG A 255 5.63 14.72 0.60
N ARG A 256 4.86 15.47 -0.17
CA ARG A 256 5.00 16.93 -0.36
C ARG A 256 3.62 17.55 -0.59
N PRO A 257 3.45 18.83 -0.25
CA PRO A 257 2.25 19.57 -0.59
C PRO A 257 1.90 19.45 -2.07
N ALA A 258 0.63 19.44 -2.40
CA ALA A 258 0.17 19.47 -3.78
C ALA A 258 0.75 20.68 -4.51
N ARG A 259 1.28 20.45 -5.73
CA ARG A 259 1.86 21.49 -6.54
C ARG A 259 1.42 21.37 -7.99
N LEU A 260 1.17 22.51 -8.62
CA LEU A 260 0.85 22.53 -10.04
C LEU A 260 2.06 22.04 -10.86
N GLN A 261 1.82 21.04 -11.69
CA GLN A 261 2.80 20.50 -12.62
C GLN A 261 2.31 20.70 -14.05
N VAL A 262 2.88 21.66 -14.75
CA VAL A 262 2.62 21.91 -16.16
C VAL A 262 3.78 21.33 -16.97
N GLN A 263 3.47 20.45 -17.92
CA GLN A 263 4.50 19.72 -18.65
C GLN A 263 4.17 19.51 -20.12
N TYR A 264 5.21 19.38 -20.93
CA TYR A 264 5.13 18.85 -22.28
C TYR A 264 5.50 17.36 -22.26
N ASN A 265 4.76 16.53 -22.99
CA ASN A 265 5.08 15.12 -23.14
C ASN A 265 5.17 14.75 -24.63
N SER A 266 6.31 14.17 -25.03
CA SER A 266 6.59 13.86 -26.44
C SER A 266 5.73 12.77 -27.05
N TRP A 267 4.99 12.00 -26.24
CA TRP A 267 4.10 10.95 -26.73
C TRP A 267 3.01 11.47 -27.67
N PHE A 268 2.46 12.63 -27.36
CA PHE A 268 1.37 13.22 -28.12
C PHE A 268 1.78 13.65 -29.53
N ASP A 269 3.07 14.05 -29.72
CA ASP A 269 3.58 14.46 -31.01
C ASP A 269 4.19 13.30 -31.81
N TYR A 270 4.93 12.40 -31.13
CA TYR A 270 5.82 11.47 -31.83
C TYR A 270 5.57 9.99 -31.49
N GLY A 271 4.85 9.69 -30.41
CA GLY A 271 4.81 8.32 -29.89
C GLY A 271 6.23 7.81 -29.66
N GLY A 272 6.48 6.53 -29.90
CA GLY A 272 7.80 5.90 -29.76
C GLY A 272 8.86 6.31 -30.79
N ARG A 273 8.57 7.29 -31.69
CA ARG A 273 9.49 7.76 -32.73
C ARG A 273 10.30 8.99 -32.35
N VAL A 274 10.16 9.46 -31.12
CA VAL A 274 10.89 10.62 -30.61
C VAL A 274 12.40 10.49 -30.80
N SER A 275 13.06 11.59 -31.18
CA SER A 275 14.52 11.76 -31.21
C SER A 275 14.92 13.07 -30.53
N LYS A 276 16.21 13.26 -30.25
CA LYS A 276 16.70 14.52 -29.66
C LYS A 276 16.38 15.74 -30.53
N GLU A 277 16.43 15.59 -31.86
CA GLU A 277 16.15 16.66 -32.82
C GLU A 277 14.65 17.03 -32.81
N THR A 278 13.78 16.02 -32.88
CA THR A 278 12.32 16.25 -32.86
C THR A 278 11.84 16.79 -31.52
N PHE A 279 12.39 16.26 -30.43
CA PHE A 279 12.12 16.74 -29.08
C PHE A 279 12.56 18.21 -28.90
N ALA A 280 13.78 18.56 -29.31
CA ALA A 280 14.27 19.93 -29.24
C ALA A 280 13.45 20.90 -30.11
N LYS A 281 12.96 20.44 -31.27
CA LYS A 281 12.07 21.23 -32.14
C LYS A 281 10.77 21.58 -31.43
N SER A 282 10.07 20.58 -30.86
CA SER A 282 8.82 20.82 -30.12
C SER A 282 9.06 21.66 -28.87
N LEU A 283 10.13 21.38 -28.14
CA LEU A 283 10.50 22.17 -26.96
C LEU A 283 10.60 23.65 -27.28
N ARG A 284 11.41 24.01 -28.31
CA ARG A 284 11.56 25.42 -28.73
C ARG A 284 10.23 26.03 -29.14
N LYS A 285 9.43 25.32 -29.95
CA LYS A 285 8.13 25.81 -30.41
C LYS A 285 7.17 26.07 -29.25
N VAL A 286 7.08 25.15 -28.30
CA VAL A 286 6.24 25.29 -27.09
C VAL A 286 6.72 26.45 -26.23
N HIS A 287 8.05 26.54 -26.00
CA HIS A 287 8.64 27.63 -25.24
C HIS A 287 8.39 28.99 -25.88
N ASP A 288 8.67 29.13 -27.19
CA ASP A 288 8.48 30.38 -27.92
C ASP A 288 7.02 30.83 -27.91
N GLU A 289 6.08 29.88 -28.12
CA GLU A 289 4.65 30.21 -28.15
C GLU A 289 4.10 30.57 -26.77
N LEU A 290 4.38 29.76 -25.75
CA LEU A 290 3.79 29.95 -24.43
C LEU A 290 4.55 30.99 -23.59
N VAL A 291 5.88 30.88 -23.54
CA VAL A 291 6.69 31.73 -22.65
C VAL A 291 7.01 33.05 -23.31
N VAL A 292 7.61 33.03 -24.52
CA VAL A 292 8.08 34.26 -25.19
C VAL A 292 6.91 35.08 -25.70
N ARG A 293 5.97 34.48 -26.43
CA ARG A 293 4.88 35.25 -27.08
C ARG A 293 3.71 35.55 -26.17
N ARG A 294 3.37 34.64 -25.23
CA ARG A 294 2.20 34.80 -24.35
C ARG A 294 2.56 35.18 -22.92
N GLY A 295 3.83 35.25 -22.57
CA GLY A 295 4.27 35.64 -21.23
C GLY A 295 3.93 34.63 -20.12
N CYS A 296 3.66 33.36 -20.49
CA CYS A 296 3.43 32.30 -19.50
C CYS A 296 4.72 31.99 -18.74
N ARG A 297 4.57 31.44 -17.55
CA ARG A 297 5.73 30.87 -16.84
C ARG A 297 6.29 29.68 -17.63
N PRO A 298 7.60 29.42 -17.58
CA PRO A 298 8.18 28.19 -18.13
C PRO A 298 7.46 26.95 -17.62
N LEU A 299 7.35 25.94 -18.48
CA LEU A 299 6.81 24.65 -18.05
C LEU A 299 7.71 24.06 -16.94
N ASN A 300 7.12 23.31 -16.03
CA ASN A 300 7.87 22.62 -14.97
C ASN A 300 8.78 21.54 -15.57
N ALA A 301 8.29 20.79 -16.57
CA ALA A 301 9.07 19.73 -17.20
C ALA A 301 8.79 19.56 -18.70
N TYR A 302 9.81 19.10 -19.42
CA TYR A 302 9.68 18.50 -20.74
C TYR A 302 10.02 17.03 -20.63
N VAL A 303 9.06 16.16 -20.95
CA VAL A 303 9.12 14.72 -20.76
C VAL A 303 9.38 14.02 -22.08
N ILE A 304 10.46 13.23 -22.14
CA ILE A 304 10.72 12.28 -23.21
C ILE A 304 9.99 10.98 -22.84
N ASP A 305 8.92 10.68 -23.57
CA ASP A 305 8.08 9.49 -23.38
C ASP A 305 8.71 8.26 -24.08
N ASP A 306 7.98 7.15 -24.27
CA ASP A 306 8.47 5.92 -24.93
C ASP A 306 9.26 6.23 -26.20
N GLY A 307 10.39 5.54 -26.40
CA GLY A 307 11.27 5.67 -27.59
C GLY A 307 12.70 6.09 -27.27
N TRP A 308 13.00 6.42 -26.01
CA TRP A 308 14.37 6.76 -25.58
C TRP A 308 15.21 5.55 -25.19
N GLN A 309 14.56 4.46 -24.80
CA GLN A 309 15.21 3.24 -24.32
C GLN A 309 15.71 2.37 -25.49
N ASP A 310 16.79 1.64 -25.22
CA ASP A 310 17.28 0.60 -26.11
C ASP A 310 16.35 -0.60 -26.06
N LYS A 311 15.76 -0.95 -27.20
CA LYS A 311 14.83 -2.08 -27.34
C LYS A 311 15.55 -3.44 -27.50
N GLY A 312 16.74 -3.59 -26.91
CA GLY A 312 17.45 -4.86 -26.87
C GLY A 312 18.25 -5.17 -28.11
N LYS A 313 18.64 -4.16 -28.88
CA LYS A 313 19.59 -4.31 -30.00
C LYS A 313 21.08 -4.35 -29.55
N SER A 314 21.32 -3.96 -28.29
CA SER A 314 22.65 -3.94 -27.69
C SER A 314 23.15 -5.35 -27.36
N VAL A 315 24.47 -5.58 -27.55
CA VAL A 315 25.10 -6.90 -27.45
C VAL A 315 25.27 -7.38 -26.00
N THR A 316 25.32 -6.47 -25.03
CA THR A 316 25.53 -6.80 -23.62
C THR A 316 24.23 -6.68 -22.82
N TRP A 317 23.72 -7.79 -22.42
CA TRP A 317 22.45 -7.89 -21.71
C TRP A 317 22.42 -7.15 -20.34
N ALA A 318 23.57 -7.13 -19.63
CA ALA A 318 23.68 -6.45 -18.34
C ALA A 318 23.34 -4.95 -18.42
N ASP A 319 23.53 -4.37 -19.60
CA ASP A 319 23.30 -2.96 -19.86
C ASP A 319 21.91 -2.66 -20.46
N THR A 320 21.11 -3.68 -20.77
CA THR A 320 19.86 -3.48 -21.55
C THR A 320 18.65 -3.09 -20.72
N VAL A 321 18.71 -3.24 -19.39
CA VAL A 321 17.59 -2.81 -18.52
C VAL A 321 17.46 -1.30 -18.59
N TRP A 322 16.45 -0.83 -19.35
CA TRP A 322 16.17 0.60 -19.51
C TRP A 322 17.40 1.43 -19.90
N LYS A 323 18.26 0.88 -20.79
CA LYS A 323 19.41 1.58 -21.33
C LYS A 323 18.97 2.69 -22.28
N ILE A 324 19.68 3.79 -22.26
CA ILE A 324 19.48 4.90 -23.19
C ILE A 324 19.98 4.46 -24.58
N ASN A 325 19.14 4.63 -25.60
CA ASN A 325 19.52 4.36 -26.98
C ASN A 325 20.46 5.45 -27.58
N ASN A 326 21.03 5.17 -28.74
CA ASN A 326 21.98 6.06 -29.39
C ASN A 326 21.40 7.45 -29.76
N LYS A 327 20.07 7.59 -29.88
CA LYS A 327 19.42 8.87 -30.19
C LYS A 327 19.56 9.87 -29.04
N PHE A 328 19.70 9.39 -27.80
CA PHE A 328 19.72 10.20 -26.60
C PHE A 328 20.97 10.04 -25.75
N ALA A 329 21.91 9.17 -26.16
CA ALA A 329 23.18 8.98 -25.48
C ALA A 329 24.10 10.20 -25.65
N PRO A 330 25.00 10.49 -24.68
CA PRO A 330 24.99 9.96 -23.33
C PRO A 330 24.03 10.76 -22.43
N TYR A 331 23.30 10.08 -21.56
CA TYR A 331 22.47 10.64 -20.47
C TYR A 331 21.60 11.84 -20.87
N PHE A 332 21.02 11.82 -22.07
CA PHE A 332 20.18 12.91 -22.60
C PHE A 332 20.88 14.27 -22.63
N LYS A 333 22.22 14.32 -22.69
CA LYS A 333 23.03 15.54 -22.53
C LYS A 333 22.51 16.73 -23.35
N ASP A 334 22.26 16.49 -24.66
CA ASP A 334 21.82 17.56 -25.57
C ASP A 334 20.38 18.01 -25.23
N SER A 335 19.47 17.05 -25.02
CA SER A 335 18.08 17.35 -24.66
C SER A 335 18.00 18.08 -23.32
N ARG A 336 18.78 17.66 -22.32
CA ARG A 336 18.83 18.31 -21.00
C ARG A 336 19.33 19.76 -21.13
N LYS A 337 20.34 20.00 -21.94
CA LYS A 337 20.86 21.37 -22.19
C LYS A 337 19.76 22.30 -22.72
N GLU A 338 18.96 21.82 -23.68
CA GLU A 338 17.86 22.60 -24.26
C GLU A 338 16.74 22.83 -23.24
N VAL A 339 16.39 21.82 -22.44
CA VAL A 339 15.36 21.92 -21.39
C VAL A 339 15.78 22.95 -20.32
N LEU A 340 17.03 22.91 -19.88
CA LEU A 340 17.55 23.86 -18.88
C LEU A 340 17.55 25.31 -19.42
N LYS A 341 17.86 25.53 -20.72
CA LYS A 341 17.75 26.87 -21.35
C LYS A 341 16.32 27.38 -21.34
N ALA A 342 15.33 26.50 -21.44
CA ALA A 342 13.92 26.87 -21.36
C ALA A 342 13.42 27.11 -19.91
N GLY A 343 14.32 27.06 -18.91
CA GLY A 343 13.95 27.24 -17.50
C GLY A 343 13.14 26.09 -16.92
N SER A 344 13.29 24.88 -17.48
CA SER A 344 12.49 23.69 -17.16
C SER A 344 13.36 22.52 -16.71
N THR A 345 12.75 21.42 -16.28
CA THR A 345 13.45 20.19 -15.91
C THR A 345 13.21 19.08 -16.93
N LEU A 346 14.21 18.18 -17.08
CA LEU A 346 14.09 17.01 -17.94
C LEU A 346 13.29 15.91 -17.23
N GLY A 347 12.26 15.41 -17.91
CA GLY A 347 11.50 14.23 -17.51
C GLY A 347 11.68 13.05 -18.46
N ILE A 348 11.48 11.88 -17.92
CA ILE A 348 11.42 10.63 -18.69
C ILE A 348 10.21 9.79 -18.30
N TRP A 349 9.81 8.94 -19.23
CA TRP A 349 8.80 7.90 -19.04
C TRP A 349 9.49 6.52 -18.93
N LEU A 350 8.93 5.65 -18.12
CA LEU A 350 9.29 4.23 -18.10
C LEU A 350 8.13 3.36 -17.61
N SER A 351 8.15 2.07 -17.99
CA SER A 351 7.19 1.08 -17.53
C SER A 351 7.90 0.05 -16.64
N PRO A 352 7.73 0.11 -15.31
CA PRO A 352 8.47 -0.75 -14.39
C PRO A 352 8.34 -2.25 -14.69
N ALA A 353 7.14 -2.72 -15.00
CA ALA A 353 6.91 -4.11 -15.40
C ALA A 353 7.32 -4.41 -16.87
N SER A 354 7.89 -3.45 -17.60
CA SER A 354 8.27 -3.58 -19.03
C SER A 354 7.15 -4.08 -19.94
N ILE A 355 5.90 -3.79 -19.62
CA ILE A 355 4.74 -4.19 -20.43
C ILE A 355 4.52 -3.30 -21.65
N PHE A 356 5.04 -2.07 -21.59
CA PHE A 356 5.00 -1.10 -22.67
C PHE A 356 6.43 -0.80 -23.16
N GLY A 357 6.59 -0.58 -24.46
CA GLY A 357 7.82 -0.10 -25.06
C GLY A 357 9.05 -1.00 -24.98
N ALA A 358 9.04 -2.03 -24.16
CA ALA A 358 10.21 -2.86 -23.86
C ALA A 358 10.05 -4.36 -24.17
N ARG A 359 8.97 -4.77 -24.84
CA ARG A 359 8.70 -6.19 -25.12
C ARG A 359 9.83 -6.95 -25.81
N PRO A 360 10.53 -6.41 -26.81
CA PRO A 360 11.68 -7.07 -27.41
C PRO A 360 12.84 -7.29 -26.42
N MET A 361 12.91 -6.47 -25.37
CA MET A 361 13.90 -6.59 -24.31
C MET A 361 13.55 -7.71 -23.34
N VAL A 362 12.27 -7.94 -23.06
CA VAL A 362 11.79 -8.99 -22.14
C VAL A 362 12.26 -10.38 -22.55
N ASP A 363 12.10 -10.75 -23.82
CA ASP A 363 12.51 -12.06 -24.33
C ASP A 363 14.01 -12.28 -24.20
N ARG A 364 14.81 -11.27 -24.49
CA ARG A 364 16.26 -11.32 -24.31
C ARG A 364 16.64 -11.42 -22.85
N MET A 365 16.01 -10.67 -21.97
CA MET A 365 16.29 -10.68 -20.54
C MET A 365 15.95 -12.02 -19.89
N ARG A 366 14.87 -12.68 -20.35
CA ARG A 366 14.54 -14.06 -19.96
C ARG A 366 15.69 -15.01 -20.29
N GLY A 367 16.25 -14.92 -21.49
CA GLY A 367 17.39 -15.73 -21.90
C GLY A 367 18.65 -15.52 -21.06
N TYR A 368 18.77 -14.42 -20.35
CA TYR A 368 19.86 -14.12 -19.42
C TYR A 368 19.51 -14.36 -17.93
N GLY A 369 18.40 -15.03 -17.66
CA GLY A 369 17.99 -15.42 -16.32
C GLY A 369 17.44 -14.29 -15.44
N PHE A 370 16.86 -13.24 -16.07
CA PHE A 370 16.06 -12.28 -15.34
C PHE A 370 14.62 -12.80 -15.15
N GLU A 371 13.99 -12.39 -14.08
CA GLU A 371 12.65 -12.80 -13.71
C GLU A 371 11.63 -12.15 -14.66
N ALA A 372 11.35 -12.86 -15.76
CA ALA A 372 10.44 -12.42 -16.79
C ALA A 372 9.13 -13.20 -16.71
N LEU A 373 8.01 -12.48 -16.77
CA LEU A 373 6.68 -13.02 -17.01
C LEU A 373 6.49 -13.21 -18.52
N SER A 374 5.46 -13.90 -18.96
CA SER A 374 5.19 -14.06 -20.40
C SER A 374 4.91 -12.72 -21.09
N TYR A 375 4.48 -11.69 -20.35
CA TYR A 375 4.08 -10.40 -20.88
C TYR A 375 4.79 -9.19 -20.24
N GLY A 376 5.93 -9.37 -19.65
CA GLY A 376 6.69 -8.30 -19.01
C GLY A 376 7.73 -8.86 -18.05
N MET A 377 8.19 -8.00 -17.16
CA MET A 377 9.15 -8.35 -16.12
C MET A 377 8.46 -8.46 -14.76
N SER A 378 8.94 -9.37 -13.92
CA SER A 378 8.41 -9.55 -12.58
C SER A 378 8.75 -8.36 -11.69
N MET A 379 7.72 -7.75 -11.11
CA MET A 379 7.90 -6.67 -10.13
C MET A 379 8.41 -7.17 -8.77
N THR A 380 8.47 -8.49 -8.57
CA THR A 380 9.03 -9.13 -7.38
C THR A 380 10.42 -9.72 -7.64
N GLY A 381 10.86 -9.74 -8.91
CA GLY A 381 12.14 -10.29 -9.31
C GLY A 381 13.30 -9.49 -8.71
N GLU A 382 14.13 -10.15 -7.91
CA GLU A 382 15.25 -9.49 -7.23
C GLU A 382 16.26 -8.90 -8.20
N LYS A 383 16.63 -9.70 -9.21
CA LYS A 383 17.64 -9.32 -10.21
C LYS A 383 17.13 -8.20 -11.13
N TYR A 384 15.90 -8.33 -11.64
CA TYR A 384 15.32 -7.31 -12.52
C TYR A 384 15.06 -6.00 -11.78
N MET A 385 14.36 -6.05 -10.65
CA MET A 385 14.02 -4.85 -9.90
C MET A 385 15.25 -4.16 -9.32
N GLY A 386 16.30 -4.92 -8.93
CA GLY A 386 17.57 -4.34 -8.53
C GLY A 386 18.23 -3.55 -9.67
N LYS A 387 18.24 -4.10 -10.89
CA LYS A 387 18.77 -3.38 -12.06
C LYS A 387 17.92 -2.19 -12.48
N LEU A 388 16.60 -2.28 -12.35
CA LEU A 388 15.71 -1.15 -12.59
C LEU A 388 16.00 -0.02 -11.59
N GLU A 389 16.13 -0.34 -10.29
CA GLU A 389 16.50 0.61 -9.25
C GLU A 389 17.83 1.32 -9.57
N ASP A 390 18.89 0.55 -9.87
CA ASP A 390 20.18 1.09 -10.24
C ASP A 390 20.06 2.08 -11.41
N ARG A 391 19.33 1.70 -12.47
CA ARG A 391 19.14 2.52 -13.66
C ARG A 391 18.39 3.81 -13.37
N VAL A 392 17.29 3.74 -12.62
CA VAL A 392 16.47 4.89 -12.29
C VAL A 392 17.24 5.90 -11.42
N ILE A 393 17.98 5.38 -10.44
CA ILE A 393 18.85 6.20 -9.58
C ILE A 393 19.99 6.84 -10.38
N ASP A 394 20.61 6.09 -11.30
CA ASP A 394 21.66 6.60 -12.19
C ASP A 394 21.15 7.75 -13.08
N LEU A 395 19.96 7.61 -13.67
CA LEU A 395 19.33 8.66 -14.48
C LEU A 395 19.02 9.92 -13.64
N ALA A 396 18.56 9.75 -12.41
CA ALA A 396 18.33 10.86 -11.48
C ALA A 396 19.64 11.61 -11.16
N ARG A 397 20.73 10.89 -10.87
CA ARG A 397 22.06 11.47 -10.64
C ARG A 397 22.58 12.25 -11.85
N HIS A 398 22.17 11.88 -13.05
CA HIS A 398 22.51 12.57 -14.29
C HIS A 398 21.49 13.67 -14.68
N GLY A 399 20.59 14.05 -13.74
CA GLY A 399 19.76 15.26 -13.83
C GLY A 399 18.38 15.06 -14.45
N VAL A 400 17.88 13.84 -14.50
CA VAL A 400 16.45 13.59 -14.70
C VAL A 400 15.74 13.95 -13.40
N SER A 401 14.74 14.85 -13.48
CA SER A 401 14.04 15.38 -12.28
C SER A 401 12.52 15.19 -12.34
N TYR A 402 12.01 14.55 -13.38
CA TYR A 402 10.63 14.12 -13.49
C TYR A 402 10.59 12.68 -14.00
N PHE A 403 9.88 11.81 -13.31
CA PHE A 403 9.71 10.41 -13.69
C PHE A 403 8.23 10.08 -13.83
N LYS A 404 7.83 9.62 -15.03
CA LYS A 404 6.52 9.05 -15.29
C LYS A 404 6.63 7.53 -15.31
N PHE A 405 6.13 6.89 -14.27
CA PHE A 405 6.07 5.43 -14.17
C PHE A 405 4.71 4.94 -14.68
N ASP A 406 4.71 4.18 -15.78
CA ASP A 406 3.51 3.77 -16.47
C ASP A 406 3.30 2.26 -16.43
N GLY A 407 2.04 1.83 -16.23
CA GLY A 407 1.69 0.42 -16.23
C GLY A 407 2.37 -0.35 -15.11
N LEU A 408 2.30 0.12 -13.87
CA LEU A 408 3.09 -0.38 -12.75
C LEU A 408 3.08 -1.89 -12.61
N PHE A 409 1.90 -2.49 -12.52
CA PHE A 409 1.73 -3.94 -12.37
C PHE A 409 1.20 -4.57 -13.66
N GLY A 410 1.22 -3.82 -14.75
CA GLY A 410 0.50 -4.20 -15.93
C GLY A 410 -1.00 -4.19 -15.68
N HIS A 411 -1.71 -5.02 -16.40
CA HIS A 411 -3.07 -5.32 -16.01
C HIS A 411 -3.01 -6.37 -14.92
N LEU A 412 -3.54 -6.13 -13.71
CA LEU A 412 -3.67 -7.16 -12.66
C LEU A 412 -4.68 -8.28 -13.00
N ASN A 413 -5.26 -8.20 -14.18
CA ASN A 413 -5.79 -9.37 -14.87
C ASN A 413 -4.71 -10.17 -15.51
N ILE A 414 -3.58 -10.00 -15.01
CA ILE A 414 -2.41 -10.55 -15.51
C ILE A 414 -2.47 -11.99 -15.30
N ARG A 415 -2.60 -12.44 -16.26
CA ARG A 415 -2.57 -13.61 -16.99
C ARG A 415 -1.25 -14.36 -16.90
N ASP A 416 -0.23 -13.82 -16.27
CA ASP A 416 1.06 -14.43 -16.15
C ASP A 416 1.65 -14.18 -14.78
N PHE A 417 1.53 -15.17 -13.93
CA PHE A 417 2.16 -15.17 -12.61
C PHE A 417 3.30 -16.18 -12.59
N GLU A 418 4.45 -15.82 -13.07
CA GLU A 418 5.67 -16.45 -12.63
C GLU A 418 6.22 -15.65 -11.45
N LEU A 419 6.15 -16.23 -10.28
CA LEU A 419 6.76 -15.68 -9.10
C LEU A 419 8.14 -16.27 -8.98
N GLN A 420 9.10 -15.50 -9.45
CA GLN A 420 10.50 -15.82 -9.31
C GLN A 420 11.14 -14.74 -8.45
N GLY A 421 11.76 -15.14 -7.37
CA GLY A 421 12.56 -14.25 -6.54
C GLY A 421 12.68 -14.74 -5.10
N ARG A 422 13.85 -14.58 -4.52
CA ARG A 422 14.07 -14.76 -3.08
C ARG A 422 13.45 -13.59 -2.35
N GLY A 423 12.76 -13.88 -1.24
CA GLY A 423 12.09 -12.88 -0.41
C GLY A 423 10.65 -12.57 -0.84
N THR A 424 10.19 -13.17 -1.95
CA THR A 424 8.79 -13.50 -2.07
C THR A 424 8.54 -14.71 -1.19
N PRO A 425 7.36 -14.80 -0.56
CA PRO A 425 6.96 -16.07 0.02
C PRO A 425 7.18 -17.13 -1.04
N ALA A 426 7.54 -18.34 -0.61
CA ALA A 426 7.51 -19.51 -1.48
C ALA A 426 6.06 -19.65 -1.96
N MET A 427 5.74 -18.93 -3.02
CA MET A 427 4.42 -18.97 -3.59
C MET A 427 4.30 -20.30 -4.29
N PRO A 428 3.21 -21.03 -4.07
CA PRO A 428 2.97 -22.26 -4.78
C PRO A 428 3.14 -21.94 -6.25
N GLN A 429 3.99 -22.68 -6.94
CA GLN A 429 3.99 -22.65 -8.39
C GLN A 429 2.57 -23.01 -8.78
N LEU A 430 1.82 -22.03 -9.23
CA LEU A 430 0.60 -22.33 -9.92
C LEU A 430 1.05 -23.21 -11.08
N GLY A 431 0.63 -24.44 -11.19
CA GLY A 431 0.90 -25.27 -12.35
C GLY A 431 0.30 -24.66 -13.61
N LEU A 432 0.79 -23.49 -13.98
CA LEU A 432 0.31 -22.62 -15.06
C LEU A 432 1.05 -22.87 -16.37
N ASP A 433 1.79 -23.95 -16.46
CA ASP A 433 2.37 -24.42 -17.70
C ASP A 433 1.26 -24.49 -18.76
N GLY A 434 1.35 -23.61 -19.75
CA GLY A 434 0.38 -23.52 -20.85
C GLY A 434 -0.78 -22.54 -20.70
N PHE A 435 -0.82 -21.66 -19.69
CA PHE A 435 -1.79 -20.57 -19.68
C PHE A 435 -1.47 -19.52 -20.76
N SER A 436 -2.44 -19.30 -21.62
CA SER A 436 -2.40 -18.12 -22.50
C SER A 436 -2.85 -16.88 -21.74
N THR A 437 -2.48 -15.70 -22.26
CA THR A 437 -2.94 -14.41 -21.71
C THR A 437 -4.47 -14.20 -21.80
N SER A 438 -5.22 -15.13 -22.38
CA SER A 438 -6.69 -15.11 -22.50
C SER A 438 -7.37 -16.15 -21.62
N ASP A 439 -6.61 -16.87 -20.78
CA ASP A 439 -7.18 -17.95 -19.99
C ASP A 439 -8.06 -17.41 -18.86
N GLU A 440 -9.36 -17.79 -18.92
CA GLU A 440 -10.35 -17.33 -17.93
C GLU A 440 -10.11 -17.89 -16.54
N ARG A 441 -9.34 -18.98 -16.40
CA ARG A 441 -8.98 -19.55 -15.09
C ARG A 441 -8.22 -18.55 -14.22
N LEU A 442 -7.55 -17.57 -14.83
CA LEU A 442 -6.86 -16.49 -14.10
C LEU A 442 -7.83 -15.52 -13.40
N ASN A 443 -9.10 -15.57 -13.74
CA ASN A 443 -10.15 -14.83 -13.04
C ASN A 443 -10.75 -15.64 -11.88
N ASP A 444 -10.31 -16.89 -11.68
CA ASP A 444 -10.75 -17.73 -10.59
C ASP A 444 -10.31 -17.11 -9.24
N PRO A 445 -11.25 -16.87 -8.31
CA PRO A 445 -10.97 -16.29 -6.99
C PRO A 445 -9.90 -17.03 -6.18
N LYS A 446 -9.68 -18.32 -6.43
CA LYS A 446 -8.61 -19.10 -5.75
C LYS A 446 -7.20 -18.54 -5.98
N TYR A 447 -6.99 -17.77 -7.07
CA TYR A 447 -5.71 -17.14 -7.35
C TYR A 447 -5.58 -15.72 -6.78
N ASP A 448 -6.64 -15.17 -6.18
CA ASP A 448 -6.65 -13.80 -5.67
C ASP A 448 -5.64 -13.57 -4.55
N GLU A 449 -5.47 -14.57 -3.71
CA GLU A 449 -4.49 -14.51 -2.63
C GLU A 449 -3.07 -14.41 -3.17
N LEU A 450 -2.74 -15.24 -4.15
CA LEU A 450 -1.45 -15.23 -4.82
C LEU A 450 -1.14 -13.88 -5.49
N LYS A 451 -2.14 -13.31 -6.20
CA LYS A 451 -2.04 -11.97 -6.78
C LYS A 451 -1.75 -10.91 -5.74
N SER A 452 -2.36 -11.06 -4.55
CA SER A 452 -2.19 -10.12 -3.46
C SER A 452 -0.78 -10.15 -2.88
N TYR A 453 -0.17 -11.31 -2.73
CA TYR A 453 1.24 -11.42 -2.34
C TYR A 453 2.16 -10.74 -3.35
N TYR A 454 1.95 -11.01 -4.64
CA TYR A 454 2.71 -10.37 -5.72
C TYR A 454 2.57 -8.84 -5.66
N LEU A 455 1.35 -8.35 -5.47
CA LEU A 455 1.06 -6.94 -5.38
C LEU A 455 1.78 -6.27 -4.20
N VAL A 456 1.72 -6.87 -3.02
CA VAL A 456 2.38 -6.34 -1.82
C VAL A 456 3.89 -6.24 -2.04
N ALA A 457 4.52 -7.32 -2.51
CA ALA A 457 5.95 -7.36 -2.75
C ALA A 457 6.39 -6.35 -3.82
N GLY A 458 5.66 -6.26 -4.93
CA GLY A 458 5.94 -5.29 -6.00
C GLY A 458 5.73 -3.85 -5.56
N THR A 459 4.70 -3.59 -4.74
CA THR A 459 4.46 -2.28 -4.14
C THR A 459 5.64 -1.85 -3.27
N GLU A 460 6.15 -2.71 -2.40
CA GLU A 460 7.30 -2.40 -1.55
C GLU A 460 8.58 -2.14 -2.37
N ARG A 461 8.78 -2.86 -3.46
CA ARG A 461 9.91 -2.60 -4.38
C ARG A 461 9.81 -1.22 -5.02
N LEU A 462 8.62 -0.81 -5.46
CA LEU A 462 8.41 0.54 -6.01
C LEU A 462 8.60 1.62 -4.96
N MET A 463 8.04 1.45 -3.76
CA MET A 463 8.23 2.40 -2.65
C MET A 463 9.72 2.63 -2.37
N LYS A 464 10.52 1.55 -2.35
CA LYS A 464 11.98 1.63 -2.19
C LYS A 464 12.64 2.44 -3.31
N ILE A 465 12.25 2.25 -4.56
CA ILE A 465 12.76 3.01 -5.71
C ILE A 465 12.39 4.50 -5.56
N PHE A 466 11.15 4.81 -5.21
CA PHE A 466 10.69 6.20 -5.04
C PHE A 466 11.41 6.91 -3.89
N ASP A 467 11.61 6.23 -2.77
CA ASP A 467 12.45 6.75 -1.67
C ASP A 467 13.91 6.95 -2.10
N GLY A 468 14.44 6.04 -2.90
CA GLY A 468 15.77 6.15 -3.48
C GLY A 468 15.92 7.39 -4.36
N LEU A 469 14.94 7.68 -5.22
CA LEU A 469 14.90 8.88 -6.05
C LEU A 469 14.90 10.16 -5.22
N HIS A 470 14.05 10.23 -4.19
CA HIS A 470 13.98 11.40 -3.30
C HIS A 470 15.22 11.59 -2.43
N LYS A 471 16.00 10.51 -2.16
CA LYS A 471 17.33 10.63 -1.53
C LYS A 471 18.37 11.25 -2.47
N VAL A 472 18.25 11.03 -3.78
CA VAL A 472 19.13 11.67 -4.77
C VAL A 472 18.81 13.16 -4.89
N ASN A 473 17.53 13.47 -5.05
CA ASN A 473 17.04 14.84 -5.10
C ASN A 473 15.60 14.88 -4.58
N PRO A 474 15.34 15.55 -3.44
CA PRO A 474 14.01 15.64 -2.84
C PRO A 474 12.99 16.35 -3.73
N ASP A 475 13.43 17.13 -4.74
CA ASP A 475 12.56 17.86 -5.66
C ASP A 475 12.13 17.05 -6.90
N ILE A 476 12.61 15.83 -7.06
CA ILE A 476 12.16 14.95 -8.15
C ILE A 476 10.63 14.82 -8.09
N PHE A 477 9.98 15.05 -9.24
CA PHE A 477 8.55 14.82 -9.38
C PHE A 477 8.31 13.39 -9.88
N ILE A 478 7.51 12.64 -9.16
CA ILE A 478 7.15 11.27 -9.50
C ILE A 478 5.65 11.22 -9.81
N ALA A 479 5.32 10.84 -11.05
CA ALA A 479 3.96 10.53 -11.47
C ALA A 479 3.82 9.03 -11.75
N ILE A 480 2.77 8.41 -11.25
CA ILE A 480 2.41 7.04 -11.60
C ILE A 480 1.14 7.04 -12.47
N THR A 481 1.16 6.27 -13.55
CA THR A 481 0.05 6.19 -14.49
C THR A 481 -0.34 4.75 -14.75
N ASN A 482 -1.60 4.51 -15.13
CA ASN A 482 -2.11 3.16 -15.38
C ASN A 482 -1.75 2.19 -14.25
N ALA A 483 -1.83 2.68 -13.01
CA ALA A 483 -1.72 1.81 -11.86
C ALA A 483 -2.84 0.76 -11.92
N ALA A 484 -2.51 -0.47 -11.62
CA ALA A 484 -3.48 -1.56 -11.63
C ALA A 484 -4.63 -1.34 -10.66
N TYR A 485 -4.41 -0.50 -9.67
CA TYR A 485 -5.38 -0.03 -8.70
C TYR A 485 -5.03 1.39 -8.26
N LEU A 486 -6.04 2.18 -7.91
CA LEU A 486 -5.84 3.49 -7.31
C LEU A 486 -5.83 3.36 -5.79
N SER A 487 -4.79 3.93 -5.21
CA SER A 487 -4.71 4.08 -3.77
C SER A 487 -4.23 5.49 -3.44
N PRO A 488 -4.98 6.28 -2.68
CA PRO A 488 -4.54 7.61 -2.25
C PRO A 488 -3.25 7.57 -1.42
N TRP A 489 -2.98 6.46 -0.75
CA TRP A 489 -1.74 6.28 0.02
C TRP A 489 -0.46 6.22 -0.83
N TRP A 490 -0.55 6.07 -2.16
CA TRP A 490 0.60 6.30 -3.04
C TRP A 490 1.16 7.72 -2.92
N LEU A 491 0.33 8.71 -2.57
CA LEU A 491 0.77 10.11 -2.42
C LEU A 491 1.78 10.32 -1.27
N SER A 492 1.93 9.36 -0.37
CA SER A 492 3.04 9.34 0.60
C SER A 492 4.41 9.07 -0.04
N TYR A 493 4.45 8.61 -1.29
CA TYR A 493 5.66 8.22 -2.02
C TYR A 493 5.84 8.96 -3.34
N VAL A 494 4.74 9.41 -3.96
CA VAL A 494 4.73 10.06 -5.28
C VAL A 494 4.00 11.40 -5.22
N ASP A 495 4.18 12.21 -6.26
CA ASP A 495 3.52 13.53 -6.33
C ASP A 495 2.13 13.45 -6.96
N ALA A 496 1.96 12.56 -7.94
CA ALA A 496 0.72 12.45 -8.70
C ALA A 496 0.39 11.00 -9.07
N ILE A 497 -0.92 10.72 -9.10
CA ILE A 497 -1.49 9.49 -9.64
C ILE A 497 -2.34 9.89 -10.84
N GLU A 498 -1.91 9.53 -12.05
CA GLU A 498 -2.64 9.84 -13.28
C GLU A 498 -3.62 8.72 -13.62
N VAL A 499 -4.87 9.07 -13.83
CA VAL A 499 -5.91 8.16 -14.32
C VAL A 499 -6.20 8.49 -15.79
N HIS A 500 -5.91 7.55 -16.68
CA HIS A 500 -6.30 7.71 -18.08
C HIS A 500 -7.78 7.38 -18.25
N LEU A 501 -8.59 8.42 -18.35
CA LEU A 501 -9.98 8.31 -18.82
C LEU A 501 -9.95 8.13 -20.34
N LEU A 502 -10.09 6.89 -20.83
CA LEU A 502 -10.31 6.65 -22.24
C LEU A 502 -11.77 6.96 -22.56
N TYR A 503 -12.08 8.22 -22.84
CA TYR A 503 -13.32 8.54 -23.54
C TYR A 503 -13.23 8.00 -24.97
N ARG A 504 -14.06 7.03 -25.32
CA ARG A 504 -14.41 6.81 -26.72
C ARG A 504 -15.25 8.00 -27.16
N ILE A 505 -14.61 9.00 -27.73
CA ILE A 505 -15.32 9.99 -28.56
C ILE A 505 -15.87 9.21 -29.76
N PRO A 506 -17.17 9.32 -30.07
CA PRO A 506 -17.71 8.76 -31.30
C PRO A 506 -16.89 9.28 -32.47
N LYS A 507 -16.60 8.43 -33.45
CA LYS A 507 -15.82 8.76 -34.63
C LYS A 507 -16.56 9.82 -35.47
N GLN A 508 -16.46 11.07 -35.08
CA GLN A 508 -16.76 12.21 -35.94
C GLN A 508 -15.83 13.35 -35.56
N GLY A 509 -14.82 13.56 -36.42
CA GLY A 509 -13.93 14.70 -36.35
C GLY A 509 -12.63 14.43 -35.56
N LYS A 510 -11.52 14.62 -36.24
CA LYS A 510 -10.16 14.56 -35.67
C LYS A 510 -9.95 15.66 -34.63
N ALA A 511 -10.23 15.36 -33.37
CA ALA A 511 -9.75 16.16 -32.24
C ALA A 511 -9.41 15.20 -31.08
N PHE A 512 -8.16 15.11 -30.74
CA PHE A 512 -7.68 14.44 -29.54
C PHE A 512 -7.81 15.41 -28.38
N SER A 513 -8.66 15.12 -27.43
CA SER A 513 -8.57 15.72 -26.11
C SER A 513 -8.43 14.59 -25.07
N SER A 514 -7.23 14.40 -24.54
CA SER A 514 -7.03 13.68 -23.30
C SER A 514 -7.07 14.71 -22.18
N MET A 515 -8.14 14.77 -21.42
CA MET A 515 -8.13 15.50 -20.16
C MET A 515 -7.58 14.57 -19.07
N GLY A 516 -6.39 14.83 -18.63
CA GLY A 516 -5.87 14.30 -17.37
C GLY A 516 -6.44 15.15 -16.22
N TYR A 517 -7.15 14.54 -15.31
CA TYR A 517 -7.47 15.20 -14.05
C TYR A 517 -6.33 14.91 -13.07
N HIS A 518 -5.69 15.98 -12.61
CA HIS A 518 -4.75 15.94 -11.50
C HIS A 518 -5.51 16.29 -10.23
N SER A 519 -5.57 15.38 -9.31
CA SER A 519 -6.03 15.63 -7.93
C SER A 519 -4.94 15.23 -6.94
#